data_d451df2b5c38e95f8440cd45a65cfd25
#
_entry.id   d451df2b5c38e95f8440cd45a65cfd25
#
_cell.length_a   1.000
_cell.length_b   1.000
_cell.length_c   1.000
_cell.angle_alpha   90.00
_cell.angle_beta   90.00
_cell.angle_gamma   90.00
#
_symmetry.space_group_name_H-M   'P 1'
#
loop_
_entity.id
_entity.type
_entity.pdbx_description
1 polymer ?
#
loop_
_entity_poly.entity_id
_entity_poly.type
_entity_poly.pdbx_seq_one_letter_code
_entity_poly.pdbx_strand_id
1 'polypeptide(L)'
;LDIAPLTSMFFTGENDKRFHDDYRSELHDSDGLLIHSASGEWIWRPLRNPVQPSVSAFVENNVRGFGLVQRDRVFEHYQDLDLAYELRPSYWIEPREGWGEGHVELIELPTADETNDNIVALWVPRVPLEAGQTRVFRYALRSLMDTDSLHRGGRAVNTYQ
;
A
#
# COMPACT_ATOMS: atom_id res chain seq x y z
N LEU A 1 18.12 3.46 -3.38
CA LEU A 1 17.40 4.20 -4.43
C LEU A 1 15.93 3.81 -4.34
N ASP A 2 15.07 4.74 -3.97
CA ASP A 2 13.65 4.53 -3.68
C ASP A 2 12.84 5.06 -4.85
N ILE A 3 12.14 4.17 -5.54
CA ILE A 3 11.42 4.51 -6.78
C ILE A 3 9.92 4.49 -6.53
N ALA A 4 9.22 5.53 -7.00
CA ALA A 4 7.77 5.67 -6.95
C ALA A 4 7.19 5.45 -5.54
N PRO A 5 7.67 6.17 -4.51
CA PRO A 5 7.17 6.00 -3.16
C PRO A 5 5.69 6.42 -3.06
N LEU A 6 4.92 5.60 -2.36
CA LEU A 6 3.56 5.88 -1.91
C LEU A 6 3.55 5.93 -0.39
N THR A 7 2.80 6.84 0.19
CA THR A 7 2.58 6.92 1.63
C THR A 7 1.10 6.79 1.96
N SER A 8 0.80 6.35 3.17
CA SER A 8 -0.55 6.19 3.67
C SER A 8 -0.54 6.22 5.20
N MET A 9 -1.67 6.58 5.78
CA MET A 9 -1.92 6.42 7.20
C MET A 9 -2.66 5.11 7.45
N PHE A 10 -2.22 4.35 8.46
CA PHE A 10 -2.95 3.21 9.03
C PHE A 10 -2.81 3.23 10.57
N PHE A 11 -3.86 3.63 11.25
CA PHE A 11 -3.89 3.65 12.71
C PHE A 11 -4.52 2.37 13.27
N THR A 12 -5.73 2.04 12.84
CA THR A 12 -6.45 0.83 13.23
C THR A 12 -7.36 0.34 12.09
N GLY A 13 -7.69 -0.94 12.08
CA GLY A 13 -8.56 -1.57 11.10
C GLY A 13 -8.96 -2.99 11.51
N GLU A 14 -9.75 -3.68 10.70
CA GLU A 14 -10.23 -5.02 11.01
C GLU A 14 -9.13 -6.06 11.24
N ASN A 15 -7.97 -5.87 10.62
CA ASN A 15 -6.80 -6.74 10.74
C ASN A 15 -5.80 -6.31 11.83
N ASP A 16 -6.03 -5.18 12.50
CA ASP A 16 -5.20 -4.72 13.62
C ASP A 16 -6.03 -3.81 14.56
N LYS A 17 -6.68 -4.44 15.55
CA LYS A 17 -7.61 -3.78 16.50
C LYS A 17 -6.97 -3.46 17.85
N ARG A 18 -5.71 -3.04 17.87
CA ARG A 18 -5.02 -2.74 19.13
C ARG A 18 -5.56 -1.50 19.87
N PHE A 19 -6.17 -0.58 19.14
CA PHE A 19 -6.71 0.67 19.69
C PHE A 19 -8.22 0.56 19.84
N HIS A 20 -8.66 -0.02 20.96
CA HIS A 20 -10.07 -0.34 21.23
C HIS A 20 -10.88 0.81 21.87
N ASP A 21 -10.22 1.91 22.24
CA ASP A 21 -10.87 3.02 22.93
C ASP A 21 -11.55 4.02 21.97
N ASP A 22 -11.38 3.85 20.66
CA ASP A 22 -12.07 4.65 19.65
C ASP A 22 -13.39 3.96 19.25
N TYR A 23 -14.45 4.75 19.09
CA TYR A 23 -15.74 4.23 18.63
C TYR A 23 -15.73 3.85 17.16
N ARG A 24 -14.79 4.41 16.37
CA ARG A 24 -14.59 4.09 14.97
C ARG A 24 -13.85 2.76 14.85
N SER A 25 -14.38 1.84 14.08
CA SER A 25 -13.76 0.51 13.92
C SER A 25 -12.54 0.52 13.00
N GLU A 26 -12.45 1.50 12.11
CA GLU A 26 -11.37 1.66 11.15
C GLU A 26 -10.91 3.11 11.03
N LEU A 27 -9.62 3.32 10.96
CA LEU A 27 -8.98 4.61 10.76
C LEU A 27 -7.74 4.41 9.89
N HIS A 28 -7.92 4.52 8.57
CA HIS A 28 -6.83 4.36 7.61
C HIS A 28 -7.18 4.96 6.24
N ASP A 29 -6.16 5.41 5.52
CA ASP A 29 -6.27 5.84 4.12
C ASP A 29 -6.15 4.68 3.14
N SER A 30 -5.53 3.58 3.58
CA SER A 30 -5.41 2.33 2.82
C SER A 30 -5.46 1.14 3.77
N ASP A 31 -6.09 0.05 3.36
CA ASP A 31 -6.19 -1.19 4.15
C ASP A 31 -5.16 -2.25 3.75
N GLY A 32 -4.49 -2.10 2.60
CA GLY A 32 -3.51 -3.07 2.15
C GLY A 32 -2.59 -2.64 1.03
N LEU A 33 -1.48 -3.38 0.92
CA LEU A 33 -0.60 -3.36 -0.23
C LEU A 33 -1.06 -4.44 -1.22
N LEU A 34 -1.31 -4.02 -2.47
CA LEU A 34 -1.59 -4.92 -3.60
C LEU A 34 -0.39 -4.91 -4.54
N ILE A 35 0.05 -6.10 -4.99
CA ILE A 35 1.15 -6.25 -5.95
C ILE A 35 0.69 -7.14 -7.10
N HIS A 36 1.00 -6.72 -8.33
CA HIS A 36 0.88 -7.54 -9.54
C HIS A 36 2.27 -7.98 -9.97
N SER A 37 2.56 -9.25 -9.77
CA SER A 37 3.88 -9.82 -10.05
C SER A 37 4.15 -9.98 -11.55
N ALA A 38 5.41 -10.18 -11.92
CA ALA A 38 5.80 -10.50 -13.29
C ALA A 38 5.18 -11.82 -13.78
N SER A 39 4.97 -12.80 -12.88
CA SER A 39 4.32 -14.07 -13.21
C SER A 39 2.81 -13.92 -13.51
N GLY A 40 2.21 -12.80 -13.15
CA GLY A 40 0.77 -12.54 -13.23
C GLY A 40 0.01 -12.85 -11.94
N GLU A 41 0.71 -13.19 -10.88
CA GLU A 41 0.14 -13.39 -9.56
C GLU A 41 -0.26 -12.04 -8.94
N TRP A 42 -1.35 -12.04 -8.18
CA TRP A 42 -1.81 -10.91 -7.37
C TRP A 42 -1.60 -11.23 -5.90
N ILE A 43 -0.77 -10.42 -5.25
CA ILE A 43 -0.43 -10.56 -3.83
C ILE A 43 -1.16 -9.47 -3.07
N TRP A 44 -1.88 -9.87 -2.03
CA TRP A 44 -2.52 -8.97 -1.08
C TRP A 44 -1.86 -9.06 0.28
N ARG A 45 -1.39 -7.94 0.81
CA ARG A 45 -0.78 -7.82 2.13
C ARG A 45 -1.55 -6.77 2.94
N PRO A 46 -2.39 -7.18 3.91
CA PRO A 46 -3.07 -6.25 4.81
C PRO A 46 -2.06 -5.39 5.58
N LEU A 47 -2.36 -4.11 5.76
CA LEU A 47 -1.51 -3.20 6.53
C LEU A 47 -1.71 -3.41 8.03
N ARG A 48 -0.73 -2.95 8.79
CA ARG A 48 -0.73 -3.00 10.25
C ARG A 48 -0.15 -1.71 10.82
N ASN A 49 -0.52 -1.43 12.07
CA ASN A 49 0.17 -0.47 12.92
C ASN A 49 1.07 -1.24 13.90
N PRO A 50 2.34 -1.52 13.56
CA PRO A 50 3.17 -2.44 14.33
C PRO A 50 3.62 -1.84 15.66
N VAL A 51 4.01 -2.67 16.63
CA VAL A 51 4.60 -2.23 17.90
C VAL A 51 6.00 -1.65 17.71
N GLN A 52 6.71 -2.16 16.71
CA GLN A 52 8.06 -1.70 16.31
C GLN A 52 8.10 -1.58 14.79
N PRO A 53 8.96 -0.72 14.24
CA PRO A 53 9.11 -0.61 12.79
C PRO A 53 9.25 -1.99 12.12
N SER A 54 8.49 -2.20 11.06
CA SER A 54 8.46 -3.43 10.28
C SER A 54 8.79 -3.12 8.83
N VAL A 55 9.64 -3.94 8.21
CA VAL A 55 9.97 -3.85 6.79
C VAL A 55 9.73 -5.21 6.15
N SER A 56 8.94 -5.23 5.09
CA SER A 56 8.66 -6.43 4.29
C SER A 56 9.14 -6.19 2.85
N ALA A 57 9.84 -7.19 2.27
CA ALA A 57 10.35 -7.13 0.90
C ALA A 57 9.70 -8.22 0.05
N PHE A 58 9.08 -7.83 -1.07
CA PHE A 58 8.47 -8.72 -2.06
C PHE A 58 9.35 -8.72 -3.31
N VAL A 59 10.21 -9.75 -3.42
CA VAL A 59 11.20 -9.84 -4.51
C VAL A 59 10.52 -10.12 -5.83
N GLU A 60 10.84 -9.31 -6.83
CA GLU A 60 10.26 -9.38 -8.16
C GLU A 60 11.30 -9.13 -9.25
N ASN A 61 10.99 -9.63 -10.45
CA ASN A 61 11.74 -9.29 -11.66
C ASN A 61 10.77 -8.70 -12.69
N ASN A 62 10.83 -7.37 -12.89
CA ASN A 62 9.88 -6.62 -13.70
C ASN A 62 8.46 -6.65 -13.13
N VAL A 63 8.28 -6.16 -11.91
CA VAL A 63 6.96 -5.97 -11.31
C VAL A 63 6.02 -5.27 -12.30
N ARG A 64 4.78 -5.74 -12.42
CA ARG A 64 3.76 -5.15 -13.30
C ARG A 64 3.02 -3.99 -12.67
N GLY A 65 3.00 -3.95 -11.34
CA GLY A 65 2.41 -2.84 -10.58
C GLY A 65 2.36 -3.13 -9.10
N PHE A 66 2.21 -2.06 -8.32
CA PHE A 66 1.95 -2.14 -6.89
C PHE A 66 1.21 -0.88 -6.41
N GLY A 67 0.54 -0.99 -5.27
CA GLY A 67 -0.19 0.16 -4.75
C GLY A 67 -0.69 -0.02 -3.33
N LEU A 68 -0.91 1.11 -2.68
CA LEU A 68 -1.61 1.21 -1.41
C LEU A 68 -3.10 1.40 -1.72
N VAL A 69 -3.91 0.47 -1.24
CA VAL A 69 -5.29 0.30 -1.68
C VAL A 69 -6.25 0.42 -0.51
N GLN A 70 -7.29 1.20 -0.70
CA GLN A 70 -8.44 1.29 0.18
C GLN A 70 -9.60 0.50 -0.44
N ARG A 71 -10.00 -0.61 0.18
CA ARG A 71 -11.08 -1.47 -0.31
C ARG A 71 -12.34 -1.37 0.53
N ASP A 72 -12.18 -1.22 1.85
CA ASP A 72 -13.32 -0.88 2.68
C ASP A 72 -13.72 0.57 2.44
N ARG A 73 -15.01 0.75 2.11
CA ARG A 73 -15.60 2.06 1.81
C ARG A 73 -16.98 2.19 2.45
N VAL A 74 -17.18 1.46 3.53
CA VAL A 74 -18.43 1.49 4.29
C VAL A 74 -18.32 2.61 5.33
N PHE A 75 -19.09 3.68 5.18
CA PHE A 75 -19.06 4.84 6.09
C PHE A 75 -19.21 4.44 7.57
N GLU A 76 -20.07 3.46 7.85
CA GLU A 76 -20.34 2.99 9.20
C GLU A 76 -19.10 2.42 9.92
N HIS A 77 -18.07 2.00 9.18
CA HIS A 77 -16.83 1.51 9.76
C HIS A 77 -15.92 2.65 10.21
N TYR A 78 -15.97 3.79 9.54
CA TYR A 78 -15.15 4.97 9.84
C TYR A 78 -15.87 5.99 10.70
N GLN A 79 -17.15 6.28 10.41
CA GLN A 79 -18.00 7.25 11.12
C GLN A 79 -17.35 8.63 11.30
N ASP A 80 -16.58 9.07 10.33
CA ASP A 80 -15.85 10.33 10.34
C ASP A 80 -16.32 11.24 9.20
N LEU A 81 -17.10 12.27 9.55
CA LEU A 81 -17.66 13.22 8.59
C LEU A 81 -16.64 14.28 8.13
N ASP A 82 -15.60 14.53 8.92
CA ASP A 82 -14.62 15.57 8.63
C ASP A 82 -13.51 15.05 7.72
N LEU A 83 -12.98 13.86 7.99
CA LEU A 83 -11.86 13.29 7.28
C LEU A 83 -12.27 12.34 6.14
N ALA A 84 -13.52 11.82 6.19
CA ALA A 84 -14.16 11.02 5.15
C ALA A 84 -13.23 9.91 4.59
N TYR A 85 -12.74 9.05 5.49
CA TYR A 85 -11.77 8.00 5.15
C TYR A 85 -12.27 7.04 4.07
N GLU A 86 -13.57 6.73 4.05
CA GLU A 86 -14.20 5.88 3.04
C GLU A 86 -14.06 6.44 1.60
N LEU A 87 -13.81 7.75 1.48
CA LEU A 87 -13.63 8.43 0.20
C LEU A 87 -12.15 8.59 -0.20
N ARG A 88 -11.20 8.12 0.61
CA ARG A 88 -9.77 8.21 0.29
C ARG A 88 -9.44 7.36 -0.93
N PRO A 89 -8.74 7.90 -1.93
CA PRO A 89 -8.40 7.15 -3.13
C PRO A 89 -7.32 6.11 -2.87
N SER A 90 -7.40 5.00 -3.59
CA SER A 90 -6.27 4.07 -3.73
C SER A 90 -5.25 4.63 -4.71
N TYR A 91 -3.97 4.36 -4.50
CA TYR A 91 -2.91 4.75 -5.42
C TYR A 91 -2.21 3.53 -5.99
N TRP A 92 -2.04 3.51 -7.31
CA TRP A 92 -1.46 2.40 -8.06
C TRP A 92 -0.32 2.89 -8.95
N ILE A 93 0.85 2.27 -8.80
CA ILE A 93 2.03 2.45 -9.67
C ILE A 93 2.01 1.40 -10.75
N GLU A 94 2.11 1.83 -12.00
CA GLU A 94 2.18 0.97 -13.18
C GLU A 94 3.46 1.29 -13.96
N PRO A 95 4.50 0.43 -13.87
CA PRO A 95 5.70 0.56 -14.68
C PRO A 95 5.37 0.59 -16.18
N ARG A 96 5.97 1.52 -16.92
CA ARG A 96 5.81 1.62 -18.38
C ARG A 96 6.85 0.83 -19.17
N GLU A 97 7.92 0.47 -18.49
CA GLU A 97 9.02 -0.34 -19.00
C GLU A 97 9.41 -1.34 -17.89
N GLY A 98 10.14 -2.40 -18.25
CA GLY A 98 10.66 -3.32 -17.25
C GLY A 98 11.67 -2.63 -16.34
N TRP A 99 11.45 -2.71 -15.02
CA TRP A 99 12.33 -2.11 -14.02
C TRP A 99 13.48 -3.03 -13.60
N GLY A 100 13.49 -4.28 -14.10
CA GLY A 100 14.49 -5.28 -13.81
C GLY A 100 14.26 -5.97 -12.46
N GLU A 101 15.32 -6.56 -11.92
CA GLU A 101 15.30 -7.21 -10.62
C GLU A 101 15.27 -6.19 -9.47
N GLY A 102 14.48 -6.49 -8.44
CA GLY A 102 14.35 -5.68 -7.25
C GLY A 102 13.30 -6.24 -6.30
N HIS A 103 12.71 -5.38 -5.51
CA HIS A 103 11.58 -5.75 -4.66
C HIS A 103 10.66 -4.56 -4.42
N VAL A 104 9.40 -4.84 -4.18
CA VAL A 104 8.50 -3.89 -3.55
C VAL A 104 8.78 -3.95 -2.05
N GLU A 105 9.16 -2.82 -1.47
CA GLU A 105 9.37 -2.68 -0.04
C GLU A 105 8.15 -2.04 0.61
N LEU A 106 7.68 -2.64 1.70
CA LEU A 106 6.63 -2.10 2.56
C LEU A 106 7.25 -1.79 3.92
N ILE A 107 7.19 -0.54 4.32
CA ILE A 107 7.63 -0.05 5.62
C ILE A 107 6.38 0.34 6.42
N GLU A 108 6.25 -0.25 7.60
CA GLU A 108 5.17 0.04 8.54
C GLU A 108 5.80 0.57 9.83
N LEU A 109 5.50 1.81 10.18
CA LEU A 109 5.99 2.45 11.40
C LEU A 109 4.90 2.46 12.48
N PRO A 110 5.25 2.33 13.76
CA PRO A 110 4.27 2.49 14.82
C PRO A 110 3.77 3.94 14.87
N THR A 111 2.47 4.12 15.02
CA THR A 111 1.86 5.42 15.30
C THR A 111 0.90 5.31 16.49
N ALA A 112 0.84 6.37 17.28
CA ALA A 112 -0.07 6.49 18.43
C ALA A 112 -1.35 7.25 18.09
N ASP A 113 -1.43 7.83 16.90
CA ASP A 113 -2.56 8.62 16.42
C ASP A 113 -2.69 8.56 14.90
N GLU A 114 -3.75 9.15 14.37
CA GLU A 114 -4.11 9.19 12.94
C GLU A 114 -3.52 10.39 12.18
N THR A 115 -2.62 11.17 12.77
CA THR A 115 -2.18 12.43 12.18
C THR A 115 -0.99 12.30 11.22
N ASN A 116 -0.34 11.13 11.17
CA ASN A 116 0.88 10.94 10.40
C ASN A 116 0.77 9.73 9.47
N ASP A 117 1.29 9.89 8.24
CA ASP A 117 1.55 8.75 7.37
C ASP A 117 2.61 7.87 8.01
N ASN A 118 2.24 6.64 8.33
CA ASN A 118 3.11 5.66 8.97
C ASN A 118 3.39 4.44 8.07
N ILE A 119 2.86 4.45 6.87
CA ILE A 119 3.02 3.40 5.87
C ILE A 119 3.74 3.97 4.65
N VAL A 120 4.74 3.23 4.15
CA VAL A 120 5.42 3.56 2.89
C VAL A 120 5.53 2.30 2.04
N ALA A 121 5.18 2.40 0.76
CA ALA A 121 5.44 1.36 -0.23
C ALA A 121 6.26 1.95 -1.38
N LEU A 122 7.32 1.25 -1.80
CA LEU A 122 8.21 1.73 -2.85
C LEU A 122 8.90 0.58 -3.58
N TRP A 123 9.51 0.87 -4.73
CA TRP A 123 10.36 -0.09 -5.44
C TRP A 123 11.83 0.16 -5.14
N VAL A 124 12.54 -0.91 -4.79
CA VAL A 124 13.99 -0.90 -4.58
C VAL A 124 14.66 -1.78 -5.65
N PRO A 125 15.42 -1.20 -6.59
CA PRO A 125 16.20 -1.96 -7.56
C PRO A 125 17.30 -2.79 -6.88
N ARG A 126 17.49 -4.03 -7.33
CA ARG A 126 18.55 -4.92 -6.80
C ARG A 126 19.97 -4.35 -6.97
N VAL A 127 20.21 -3.73 -8.13
CA VAL A 127 21.51 -3.14 -8.42
C VAL A 127 21.51 -1.68 -7.99
N PRO A 128 22.35 -1.28 -7.05
CA PRO A 128 22.47 0.11 -6.64
C PRO A 128 22.99 0.97 -7.79
N LEU A 129 22.74 2.28 -7.70
CA LEU A 129 23.26 3.24 -8.63
C LEU A 129 24.65 3.70 -8.14
N GLU A 130 25.66 3.61 -8.97
CA GLU A 130 27.01 4.07 -8.68
C GLU A 130 27.18 5.56 -9.03
N ALA A 131 28.19 6.18 -8.44
CA ALA A 131 28.49 7.58 -8.71
C ALA A 131 28.78 7.81 -10.20
N GLY A 132 28.12 8.82 -10.79
CA GLY A 132 28.21 9.15 -12.21
C GLY A 132 27.30 8.35 -13.14
N GLN A 133 26.58 7.35 -12.64
CA GLN A 133 25.59 6.63 -13.42
C GLN A 133 24.24 7.35 -13.42
N THR A 134 23.47 7.16 -14.49
CA THR A 134 22.09 7.62 -14.63
C THR A 134 21.19 6.43 -14.94
N ARG A 135 20.06 6.32 -14.23
CA ARG A 135 19.03 5.33 -14.52
C ARG A 135 17.67 6.03 -14.58
N VAL A 136 16.86 5.67 -15.57
CA VAL A 136 15.53 6.25 -15.78
C VAL A 136 14.48 5.20 -15.47
N PHE A 137 13.50 5.57 -14.67
CA PHE A 137 12.31 4.76 -14.38
C PHE A 137 11.09 5.51 -14.89
N ARG A 138 10.27 4.86 -15.72
CA ARG A 138 9.03 5.41 -16.24
C ARG A 138 7.85 4.64 -15.70
N TYR A 139 6.86 5.34 -15.18
CA TYR A 139 5.65 4.75 -14.63
C TYR A 139 4.45 5.71 -14.76
N ALA A 140 3.25 5.15 -14.63
CA ALA A 140 2.05 5.92 -14.36
C ALA A 140 1.67 5.77 -12.90
N LEU A 141 1.26 6.88 -12.29
CA LEU A 141 0.54 6.90 -11.02
C LEU A 141 -0.95 7.05 -11.33
N ARG A 142 -1.75 6.11 -10.85
CA ARG A 142 -3.21 6.13 -10.99
C ARG A 142 -3.85 6.32 -9.62
N SER A 143 -4.83 7.23 -9.56
CA SER A 143 -5.73 7.38 -8.42
C SER A 143 -7.03 6.66 -8.74
N LEU A 144 -7.49 5.78 -7.85
CA LEU A 144 -8.62 4.88 -8.09
C LEU A 144 -9.58 4.92 -6.90
N MET A 145 -10.89 4.99 -7.18
CA MET A 145 -11.94 4.85 -6.16
C MET A 145 -12.34 3.39 -5.93
N ASP A 146 -12.00 2.50 -6.87
CA ASP A 146 -12.15 1.05 -6.75
C ASP A 146 -10.96 0.34 -7.39
N THR A 147 -10.81 -0.96 -7.11
CA THR A 147 -9.75 -1.81 -7.66
C THR A 147 -10.25 -2.81 -8.69
N ASP A 148 -11.52 -2.76 -9.06
CA ASP A 148 -12.17 -3.71 -9.95
C ASP A 148 -11.56 -3.69 -11.36
N SER A 149 -11.02 -2.53 -11.75
CA SER A 149 -10.35 -2.35 -13.03
C SER A 149 -8.93 -2.91 -13.09
N LEU A 150 -8.32 -3.26 -11.94
CA LEU A 150 -6.94 -3.74 -11.89
C LEU A 150 -6.82 -5.21 -12.26
N HIS A 151 -7.76 -6.05 -11.81
CA HIS A 151 -7.76 -7.48 -12.09
C HIS A 151 -9.20 -8.02 -12.22
N ARG A 152 -9.35 -9.15 -12.93
CA ARG A 152 -10.66 -9.80 -13.17
C ARG A 152 -10.91 -11.01 -12.28
N GLY A 153 -9.99 -11.36 -11.40
CA GLY A 153 -10.10 -12.52 -10.51
C GLY A 153 -10.81 -12.21 -9.20
N GLY A 154 -10.90 -13.22 -8.35
CA GLY A 154 -11.33 -13.04 -6.96
C GLY A 154 -10.42 -12.09 -6.21
N ARG A 155 -10.98 -11.38 -5.24
CA ARG A 155 -10.24 -10.46 -4.36
C ARG A 155 -10.58 -10.73 -2.90
N ALA A 156 -9.65 -10.46 -1.99
CA ALA A 156 -10.00 -10.36 -0.60
C ALA A 156 -10.84 -9.09 -0.41
N VAL A 157 -12.02 -9.22 0.17
CA VAL A 157 -12.89 -8.07 0.47
C VAL A 157 -12.54 -7.55 1.86
N ASN A 158 -12.42 -8.46 2.83
CA ASN A 158 -12.07 -8.12 4.21
C ASN A 158 -10.99 -9.07 4.72
N THR A 159 -10.23 -8.60 5.69
CA THR A 159 -9.24 -9.39 6.42
C THR A 159 -9.47 -9.19 7.91
N TYR A 160 -9.74 -10.28 8.61
CA TYR A 160 -9.97 -10.27 10.06
C TYR A 160 -8.80 -10.95 10.78
N GLN A 161 -8.52 -10.49 12.00
CA GLN A 161 -7.51 -11.08 12.89
C GLN A 161 -8.17 -11.54 14.19
#